data_911ab940973a5999bb26eb229ce679d4
#
_entry.id   911ab940973a5999bb26eb229ce679d4
#
_cell.length_a   1.000
_cell.length_b   1.000
_cell.length_c   1.000
_cell.angle_alpha   90.00
_cell.angle_beta   90.00
_cell.angle_gamma   90.00
#
_symmetry.space_group_name_H-M   'P 1'
#
loop_
_entity.id
_entity.type
_entity.pdbx_description
1 polymer ?
#
loop_
_entity_poly.entity_id
_entity_poly.type
_entity_poly.pdbx_seq_one_letter_code
_entity_poly.pdbx_strand_id
1 'polypeptide(L)' 'MIICLLIDMINTFRVIYDKRPKKIILSFSLEKEFIRELSHFIDYDKEYQMKAKFKGIDIEYNIQENFIQLKKE' A
#
# COMPACT_ATOMS: atom_id res chain seq x y z
N MET A 1 8.80 6.15 -6.46
CA MET A 1 7.46 5.63 -6.76
C MET A 1 6.92 4.88 -5.56
N ILE A 2 5.70 5.18 -5.19
CA ILE A 2 5.09 4.60 -3.98
C ILE A 2 4.87 3.10 -4.12
N ILE A 3 4.42 2.64 -5.29
CA ILE A 3 4.17 1.21 -5.50
C ILE A 3 5.45 0.39 -5.36
N CYS A 4 6.54 0.86 -5.95
CA CYS A 4 7.83 0.16 -5.80
C CYS A 4 8.27 0.14 -4.34
N LEU A 5 8.10 1.25 -3.64
CA LEU A 5 8.45 1.32 -2.23
C LEU A 5 7.60 0.35 -1.40
N LEU A 6 6.30 0.28 -1.66
CA LEU A 6 5.41 -0.65 -0.95
C LEU A 6 5.82 -2.10 -1.20
N ILE A 7 6.14 -2.44 -2.44
CA ILE A 7 6.59 -3.80 -2.77
C ILE A 7 7.88 -4.15 -2.00
N ASP A 8 8.84 -3.24 -1.98
CA ASP A 8 10.09 -3.45 -1.25
C ASP A 8 9.83 -3.60 0.26
N MET A 9 8.96 -2.77 0.81
CA MET A 9 8.61 -2.85 2.23
C MET A 9 7.92 -4.17 2.56
N ILE A 10 7.00 -4.63 1.72
CA ILE A 10 6.31 -5.91 1.92
C ILE A 10 7.30 -7.06 1.87
N ASN A 11 8.21 -7.06 0.90
CA ASN A 11 9.21 -8.11 0.78
C ASN A 11 10.14 -8.14 1.99
N THR A 12 10.59 -6.97 2.44
CA THR A 12 11.43 -6.86 3.63
C THR A 12 10.70 -7.35 4.87
N PHE A 13 9.42 -7.00 5.00
CA PHE A 13 8.59 -7.45 6.12
C PHE A 13 8.49 -8.97 6.15
N ARG A 14 8.27 -9.60 4.99
CA ARG A 14 8.18 -11.06 4.90
C ARG A 14 9.49 -11.75 5.29
N VAL A 15 10.62 -11.14 4.94
CA VAL A 15 11.92 -11.69 5.33
C VAL A 15 12.12 -11.59 6.83
N ILE A 16 11.77 -10.45 7.43
CA ILE A 16 12.00 -10.22 8.86
C ILE A 16 11.05 -11.03 9.73
N TYR A 17 9.77 -11.07 9.37
CA TYR A 17 8.73 -11.67 10.23
C TYR A 17 8.23 -13.02 9.74
N ASP A 18 8.68 -13.47 8.58
CA ASP A 18 8.28 -14.75 7.96
C ASP A 18 6.76 -14.84 7.75
N LYS A 19 6.12 -13.69 7.51
CA LYS A 19 4.71 -13.62 7.18
C LYS A 19 4.37 -12.31 6.50
N ARG A 20 3.22 -12.26 5.85
CA ARG A 20 2.76 -11.04 5.19
C ARG A 20 2.22 -10.04 6.21
N PRO A 21 2.35 -8.74 5.96
CA PRO A 21 1.70 -7.75 6.82
C PRO A 21 0.19 -7.88 6.72
N LYS A 22 -0.51 -7.58 7.80
CA LYS A 22 -1.97 -7.60 7.82
C LYS A 22 -2.59 -6.33 7.30
N LYS A 23 -1.88 -5.22 7.42
CA LYS A 23 -2.43 -3.91 7.08
C LYS A 23 -1.31 -2.98 6.64
N ILE A 24 -1.63 -2.11 5.68
CA ILE A 24 -0.77 -1.03 5.26
C ILE A 24 -1.41 0.27 5.73
N ILE A 25 -0.67 1.09 6.46
CA ILE A 25 -1.11 2.43 6.82
C ILE A 25 -0.41 3.42 5.91
N LEU A 26 -1.21 4.19 5.17
CA LEU A 26 -0.72 5.12 4.18
C LEU A 26 -1.30 6.50 4.46
N SER A 27 -0.49 7.54 4.40
CA SER A 27 -1.01 8.88 4.65
C SER A 27 -1.92 9.35 3.51
N PHE A 28 -2.91 10.15 3.85
CA PHE A 28 -3.79 10.76 2.84
C PHE A 28 -3.01 11.61 1.84
N SER A 29 -1.91 12.22 2.26
CA SER A 29 -1.08 13.01 1.36
C SER A 29 -0.46 12.18 0.23
N LEU A 30 -0.32 10.88 0.43
CA LEU A 30 0.25 9.97 -0.57
C LEU A 30 -0.81 9.21 -1.37
N GLU A 31 -2.07 9.33 -0.99
CA GLU A 31 -3.17 8.59 -1.64
C GLU A 31 -3.27 8.93 -3.12
N LYS A 32 -3.20 10.22 -3.46
CA LYS A 32 -3.32 10.67 -4.85
C LYS A 32 -2.25 10.06 -5.74
N GLU A 33 -1.03 10.07 -5.26
CA GLU A 33 0.10 9.51 -6.00
C GLU A 33 -0.01 8.00 -6.12
N PHE A 34 -0.42 7.35 -5.06
CA PHE A 34 -0.64 5.91 -5.05
C PHE A 34 -1.69 5.51 -6.10
N ILE A 35 -2.82 6.18 -6.11
CA ILE A 35 -3.90 5.89 -7.07
C ILE A 35 -3.46 6.18 -8.50
N ARG A 36 -2.72 7.27 -8.70
CA ARG A 36 -2.20 7.61 -10.01
C ARG A 36 -1.27 6.50 -10.54
N GLU A 37 -0.40 5.98 -9.70
CA GLU A 37 0.49 4.89 -10.09
C GLU A 37 -0.27 3.61 -10.39
N LEU A 38 -1.28 3.30 -9.59
CA LEU A 38 -2.11 2.12 -9.83
C LEU A 38 -2.78 2.15 -11.19
N SER A 39 -3.24 3.32 -11.63
CA SER A 39 -3.92 3.45 -12.92
C SER A 39 -3.04 3.14 -14.11
N HIS A 40 -1.72 3.13 -13.94
CA HIS A 40 -0.78 2.74 -14.99
C HIS A 40 -0.58 1.23 -15.10
N PHE A 41 -0.99 0.46 -14.09
CA PHE A 41 -0.68 -0.97 -14.03
C PHE A 41 -1.90 -1.88 -14.06
N ILE A 42 -3.10 -1.32 -13.90
CA ILE A 42 -4.32 -2.11 -13.78
C ILE A 42 -5.45 -1.49 -14.60
N ASP A 43 -6.44 -2.32 -14.91
CA ASP A 43 -7.65 -1.86 -15.58
C ASP A 43 -8.44 -0.92 -14.67
N TYR A 44 -9.14 0.02 -15.30
CA TYR A 44 -9.89 1.04 -14.62
C TYR A 44 -10.87 0.48 -13.59
N ASP A 45 -11.50 -0.63 -13.90
CA ASP A 45 -12.48 -1.26 -13.00
C ASP A 45 -11.85 -1.80 -11.73
N LYS A 46 -10.57 -2.17 -11.76
CA LYS A 46 -9.86 -2.70 -10.62
C LYS A 46 -9.23 -1.63 -9.76
N GLU A 47 -9.02 -0.44 -10.30
CA GLU A 47 -8.42 0.68 -9.59
C GLU A 47 -9.18 1.00 -8.30
N TYR A 48 -10.51 0.99 -8.37
CA TYR A 48 -11.35 1.31 -7.24
C TYR A 48 -11.19 0.29 -6.10
N GLN A 49 -11.05 -0.97 -6.45
CA GLN A 49 -10.87 -2.02 -5.44
C GLN A 49 -9.49 -1.94 -4.79
N MET A 50 -8.46 -1.60 -5.55
CA MET A 50 -7.10 -1.53 -5.03
C MET A 50 -6.84 -0.31 -4.18
N LYS A 51 -7.75 0.66 -4.19
CA LYS A 51 -7.69 1.80 -3.27
C LYS A 51 -7.76 1.35 -1.82
N ALA A 52 -8.53 0.29 -1.55
CA ALA A 52 -8.72 -0.23 -0.19
C ALA A 52 -7.80 -1.42 0.10
N LYS A 53 -7.25 -2.05 -0.92
CA LYS A 53 -6.37 -3.21 -0.76
C LYS A 53 -5.24 -3.17 -1.78
N PHE A 54 -4.06 -3.56 -1.35
CA PHE A 54 -2.90 -3.71 -2.22
C PHE A 54 -2.32 -5.11 -2.04
N LYS A 55 -2.32 -5.90 -3.11
CA LYS A 55 -1.87 -7.30 -3.10
C LYS A 55 -2.58 -8.13 -2.02
N GLY A 56 -3.87 -7.84 -1.82
CA GLY A 56 -4.67 -8.53 -0.81
C GLY A 56 -4.48 -8.05 0.61
N ILE A 57 -3.68 -7.00 0.82
CA ILE A 57 -3.45 -6.42 2.14
C ILE A 57 -4.30 -5.17 2.28
N ASP A 58 -5.06 -5.08 3.38
CA ASP A 58 -5.92 -3.92 3.63
C ASP A 58 -5.10 -2.65 3.79
N ILE A 59 -5.62 -1.56 3.23
CA ILE A 59 -5.00 -0.24 3.34
C ILE A 59 -5.85 0.64 4.23
N GLU A 60 -5.20 1.28 5.21
CA GLU A 60 -5.83 2.26 6.07
C GLU A 60 -5.12 3.59 5.86
N TYR A 61 -5.89 4.67 5.71
CA TYR A 61 -5.32 6.00 5.50
C TYR A 61 -5.32 6.79 6.79
N ASN A 62 -4.28 7.59 7.00
CA ASN A 62 -4.22 8.48 8.15
C ASN A 62 -3.85 9.90 7.74
N ILE A 63 -3.99 10.83 8.68
CA ILE A 63 -3.77 12.26 8.43
C ILE A 63 -2.31 12.69 8.55
N GLN A 64 -1.44 11.83 9.04
CA GLN A 64 -0.02 12.13 9.17
C GLN A 64 0.64 12.22 7.80
N GLU A 65 1.41 13.26 7.55
CA GLU A 65 2.05 13.44 6.25
C GLU A 65 3.22 12.50 6.03
N ASN A 66 3.38 12.05 4.79
CA ASN A 66 4.52 11.25 4.35
C ASN A 66 4.74 10.00 5.22
N PHE A 67 3.64 9.36 5.62
CA PHE A 67 3.69 8.23 6.52
C PHE A 67 3.31 6.94 5.81
N ILE A 68 4.14 5.92 5.96
CA ILE A 68 3.85 4.57 5.47
C ILE A 68 4.28 3.60 6.56
N GLN A 69 3.38 2.71 6.96
CA GLN A 69 3.68 1.69 7.96
C GLN A 69 3.02 0.36 7.58
N LEU A 70 3.75 -0.72 7.75
CA LEU A 70 3.20 -2.07 7.62
C LEU A 70 2.96 -2.63 9.02
N LYS A 71 1.74 -3.10 9.26
CA LYS A 71 1.37 -3.65 10.54
C LYS A 71 1.43 -5.16 10.54
N LYS A 72 1.93 -5.71 11.62
CA LYS A 72 2.02 -7.15 11.84
C LYS A 72 0.67 -7.73 12.25
N GLU A 73 -0.14 -6.91 12.91
CA GLU A 73 -1.45 -7.32 13.41
C GLU A 73 -2.52 -6.30 13.08
#